data_37c980608c3d733611313b49afcbe182
#
_entry.id   37c980608c3d733611313b49afcbe182
#
_cell.length_a   1.000
_cell.length_b   1.000
_cell.length_c   1.000
_cell.angle_alpha   90.00
_cell.angle_beta   90.00
_cell.angle_gamma   90.00
#
_symmetry.space_group_name_H-M   'P 1'
#
loop_
_entity.id
_entity.type
_entity.pdbx_description
1 polymer ?
#
loop_
_entity_poly.entity_id
_entity_poly.type
_entity_poly.pdbx_seq_one_letter_code
_entity_poly.pdbx_strand_id
1 'polypeptide(L)'
;MQKSKLGLDFEKVEYARGLAKGIAEDVQSFVEQYTTVAVERTLCRLMGIDGVDDNDVPLPNVVVEALKDKGVLNEGALFFIANAMIQTGLNPQQIAEKVATGELDITKVVTRDPKQIADALQPVIDESMARIRARRARREHYLETIGEGPKPYLYIIVATGNIYEDVVQAQAGARQGADVIAVIRTTGQSLLDYVPYGATTEGFGGTFATQENFRIMRKALDEVGEEQGRYIRLCNYCSGLCMPEIAIMGAFEGLDVMLNDALYGILFRDINMQRTLIDQYMSRIINGFAGVIINTGEDNYLTTADAVEAAHTVLASDLINEQLALMAGLPEEQMGLGHAFEMDPMLENGFLLELAQAQMTREIFPKATLKYMPPTKFMTGNIFRGHIQDALFNMIGIWTHQGIQLLGMPTEAIHTPFMSDRYLSIENAKYIFNNMKSIGEEMEFVEGGICRNRAKEVLGNTIQLLEEITKEGLFTALEKGIFGDVKRPKNGGKGLQGVTMKGENYYNPFVELMKGKR
;
A
#
# COMPACT_ATOMS: atom_id res chain seq x y z
N MET A 1 -14.74 27.05 -6.39
CA MET A 1 -14.51 26.35 -5.10
C MET A 1 -15.71 25.49 -4.78
N GLN A 2 -15.53 24.22 -4.51
CA GLN A 2 -16.60 23.34 -4.06
C GLN A 2 -17.07 23.82 -2.68
N LYS A 3 -18.38 23.99 -2.51
CA LYS A 3 -18.95 24.46 -1.23
C LYS A 3 -18.82 23.32 -0.21
N SER A 4 -18.11 23.57 0.90
CA SER A 4 -18.02 22.57 1.98
C SER A 4 -19.39 22.31 2.61
N LYS A 5 -19.82 21.06 2.67
CA LYS A 5 -21.04 20.64 3.39
C LYS A 5 -20.87 20.77 4.90
N LEU A 6 -19.67 20.51 5.40
CA LEU A 6 -19.32 20.65 6.82
C LEU A 6 -18.95 22.07 7.22
N GLY A 7 -18.79 22.99 6.25
CA GLY A 7 -18.35 24.37 6.52
C GLY A 7 -16.88 24.43 6.95
N LEU A 8 -16.03 23.59 6.33
CA LEU A 8 -14.59 23.61 6.56
C LEU A 8 -13.98 24.91 6.06
N ASP A 9 -13.01 25.41 6.82
CA ASP A 9 -12.14 26.52 6.45
C ASP A 9 -10.98 25.97 5.59
N PHE A 10 -11.07 26.15 4.28
CA PHE A 10 -10.06 25.65 3.35
C PHE A 10 -8.70 26.37 3.47
N GLU A 11 -8.62 27.58 4.03
CA GLU A 11 -7.33 28.20 4.33
C GLU A 11 -6.60 27.43 5.43
N LYS A 12 -7.32 26.92 6.43
CA LYS A 12 -6.77 26.04 7.45
C LYS A 12 -6.39 24.66 6.90
N VAL A 13 -7.16 24.11 5.96
CA VAL A 13 -6.81 22.86 5.28
C VAL A 13 -5.50 23.02 4.50
N GLU A 14 -5.34 24.09 3.73
CA GLU A 14 -4.11 24.34 2.98
C GLU A 14 -2.92 24.64 3.92
N TYR A 15 -3.15 25.28 5.05
CA TYR A 15 -2.12 25.47 6.08
C TYR A 15 -1.66 24.12 6.66
N ALA A 16 -2.60 23.23 7.02
CA ALA A 16 -2.28 21.87 7.48
C ALA A 16 -1.52 21.07 6.42
N ARG A 17 -1.92 21.16 5.14
CA ARG A 17 -1.23 20.52 4.03
C ARG A 17 0.19 21.08 3.84
N GLY A 18 0.40 22.36 4.04
CA GLY A 18 1.71 23.00 4.03
C GLY A 18 2.64 22.47 5.13
N LEU A 19 2.12 22.29 6.35
CA LEU A 19 2.87 21.64 7.45
C LEU A 19 3.23 20.19 7.13
N ALA A 20 2.26 19.40 6.66
CA ALA A 20 2.47 18.02 6.25
C ALA A 20 3.51 17.90 5.11
N LYS A 21 3.54 18.87 4.19
CA LYS A 21 4.55 18.96 3.14
C LYS A 21 5.96 19.16 3.72
N GLY A 22 6.13 20.09 4.65
CA GLY A 22 7.42 20.30 5.33
C GLY A 22 7.92 19.04 6.04
N ILE A 23 7.02 18.33 6.75
CA ILE A 23 7.32 17.06 7.41
C ILE A 23 7.77 15.99 6.38
N ALA A 24 7.06 15.89 5.26
CA ALA A 24 7.40 14.93 4.22
C ALA A 24 8.72 15.28 3.51
N GLU A 25 9.05 16.56 3.31
CA GLU A 25 10.34 17.03 2.77
C GLU A 25 11.52 16.64 3.68
N ASP A 26 11.37 16.75 4.99
CA ASP A 26 12.39 16.30 5.95
C ASP A 26 12.62 14.79 5.86
N VAL A 27 11.55 13.99 5.78
CA VAL A 27 11.65 12.55 5.59
C VAL A 27 12.29 12.21 4.24
N GLN A 28 11.91 12.92 3.17
CA GLN A 28 12.46 12.70 1.84
C GLN A 28 13.97 13.00 1.80
N SER A 29 14.41 14.07 2.48
CA SER A 29 15.84 14.41 2.57
C SER A 29 16.68 13.31 3.22
N PHE A 30 16.10 12.58 4.18
CA PHE A 30 16.71 11.36 4.73
C PHE A 30 16.69 10.19 3.72
N VAL A 31 15.53 9.91 3.13
CA VAL A 31 15.32 8.77 2.21
C VAL A 31 16.27 8.83 1.01
N GLU A 32 16.53 10.02 0.47
CA GLU A 32 17.40 10.20 -0.70
C GLU A 32 18.86 9.83 -0.45
N GLN A 33 19.32 9.90 0.79
CA GLN A 33 20.69 9.57 1.16
C GLN A 33 20.93 8.07 1.38
N TYR A 34 19.90 7.26 1.50
CA TYR A 34 20.00 5.86 1.90
C TYR A 34 19.35 4.92 0.88
N THR A 35 19.81 3.68 0.88
CA THR A 35 19.17 2.53 0.22
C THR A 35 18.92 1.42 1.23
N THR A 36 18.25 0.35 0.79
CA THR A 36 18.00 -0.83 1.62
C THR A 36 18.24 -2.10 0.83
N VAL A 37 18.42 -3.22 1.56
CA VAL A 37 18.49 -4.53 0.91
C VAL A 37 17.25 -4.83 0.06
N ALA A 38 16.05 -4.35 0.47
CA ALA A 38 14.83 -4.56 -0.31
C ALA A 38 14.79 -3.69 -1.58
N VAL A 39 15.27 -2.46 -1.53
CA VAL A 39 15.42 -1.62 -2.72
C VAL A 39 16.41 -2.28 -3.69
N GLU A 40 17.56 -2.74 -3.21
CA GLU A 40 18.57 -3.36 -4.06
C GLU A 40 18.09 -4.69 -4.68
N ARG A 41 17.35 -5.53 -3.92
CA ARG A 41 16.69 -6.72 -4.48
C ARG A 41 15.63 -6.36 -5.53
N THR A 42 14.93 -5.24 -5.32
CA THR A 42 13.98 -4.71 -6.32
C THR A 42 14.69 -4.33 -7.61
N LEU A 43 15.86 -3.69 -7.51
CA LEU A 43 16.68 -3.37 -8.67
C LEU A 43 17.16 -4.65 -9.40
N CYS A 44 17.55 -5.69 -8.66
CA CYS A 44 17.85 -7.00 -9.25
C CYS A 44 16.66 -7.57 -10.04
N ARG A 45 15.44 -7.51 -9.49
CA ARG A 45 14.22 -7.96 -10.18
C ARG A 45 13.91 -7.12 -11.42
N LEU A 46 14.13 -5.81 -11.35
CA LEU A 46 14.02 -4.91 -12.50
C LEU A 46 15.03 -5.25 -13.59
N MET A 47 16.18 -5.83 -13.25
CA MET A 47 17.15 -6.35 -14.22
C MET A 47 16.84 -7.77 -14.72
N GLY A 48 15.66 -8.31 -14.38
CA GLY A 48 15.22 -9.63 -14.84
C GLY A 48 15.78 -10.81 -14.05
N ILE A 49 16.39 -10.56 -12.88
CA ILE A 49 16.86 -11.63 -12.00
C ILE A 49 15.65 -12.24 -11.25
N ASP A 50 15.43 -13.53 -11.45
CA ASP A 50 14.34 -14.30 -10.84
C ASP A 50 14.80 -15.73 -10.51
N GLY A 51 13.97 -16.49 -9.80
CA GLY A 51 14.29 -17.85 -9.39
C GLY A 51 14.98 -17.94 -8.04
N VAL A 52 15.45 -19.14 -7.73
CA VAL A 52 16.12 -19.50 -6.47
C VAL A 52 17.41 -20.29 -6.74
N ASP A 53 18.29 -20.34 -5.75
CA ASP A 53 19.45 -21.22 -5.74
C ASP A 53 19.07 -22.66 -5.31
N ASP A 54 20.07 -23.53 -5.17
CA ASP A 54 19.90 -24.94 -4.75
C ASP A 54 19.38 -25.10 -3.30
N ASN A 55 19.33 -24.01 -2.53
CA ASN A 55 18.81 -23.97 -1.16
C ASN A 55 17.47 -23.22 -1.05
N ASP A 56 16.78 -23.00 -2.17
CA ASP A 56 15.54 -22.23 -2.26
C ASP A 56 15.68 -20.75 -1.84
N VAL A 57 16.89 -20.19 -1.84
CA VAL A 57 17.13 -18.77 -1.58
C VAL A 57 16.90 -17.97 -2.86
N PRO A 58 16.05 -16.92 -2.84
CA PRO A 58 15.81 -16.11 -4.03
C PRO A 58 17.11 -15.48 -4.59
N LEU A 59 17.36 -15.59 -5.89
CA LEU A 59 18.56 -15.07 -6.52
C LEU A 59 18.81 -13.57 -6.27
N PRO A 60 17.77 -12.68 -6.21
CA PRO A 60 17.98 -11.30 -5.76
C PRO A 60 18.57 -11.19 -4.36
N ASN A 61 18.17 -12.08 -3.43
CA ASN A 61 18.75 -12.13 -2.09
C ASN A 61 20.22 -12.58 -2.13
N VAL A 62 20.53 -13.61 -2.90
CA VAL A 62 21.92 -14.10 -3.07
C VAL A 62 22.84 -12.99 -3.53
N VAL A 63 22.45 -12.24 -4.55
CA VAL A 63 23.27 -11.13 -5.08
C VAL A 63 23.44 -10.02 -4.02
N VAL A 64 22.35 -9.59 -3.39
CA VAL A 64 22.38 -8.46 -2.43
C VAL A 64 23.12 -8.83 -1.15
N GLU A 65 22.93 -10.06 -0.62
CA GLU A 65 23.68 -10.52 0.57
C GLU A 65 25.18 -10.65 0.27
N ALA A 66 25.58 -11.11 -0.92
CA ALA A 66 26.99 -11.14 -1.31
C ALA A 66 27.65 -9.76 -1.27
N LEU A 67 26.93 -8.70 -1.65
CA LEU A 67 27.40 -7.31 -1.57
C LEU A 67 27.42 -6.79 -0.14
N LYS A 68 26.38 -7.08 0.63
CA LYS A 68 26.22 -6.66 2.02
C LYS A 68 27.29 -7.28 2.92
N ASP A 69 27.55 -8.58 2.78
CA ASP A 69 28.55 -9.31 3.58
C ASP A 69 29.97 -8.80 3.36
N LYS A 70 30.23 -8.24 2.19
CA LYS A 70 31.52 -7.59 1.87
C LYS A 70 31.57 -6.10 2.23
N GLY A 71 30.46 -5.55 2.75
CA GLY A 71 30.37 -4.15 3.15
C GLY A 71 30.39 -3.15 1.98
N VAL A 72 30.00 -3.59 0.77
CA VAL A 72 30.01 -2.77 -0.45
C VAL A 72 28.62 -2.46 -1.02
N LEU A 73 27.56 -2.80 -0.30
CA LEU A 73 26.18 -2.55 -0.73
C LEU A 73 25.88 -1.05 -0.94
N ASN A 74 26.63 -0.17 -0.30
CA ASN A 74 26.56 1.28 -0.48
C ASN A 74 26.70 1.75 -1.94
N GLU A 75 27.45 1.01 -2.76
CA GLU A 75 27.61 1.34 -4.19
C GLU A 75 26.42 0.88 -5.05
N GLY A 76 25.50 0.09 -4.48
CA GLY A 76 24.29 -0.40 -5.14
C GLY A 76 24.49 -1.64 -6.03
N ALA A 77 23.45 -2.48 -6.12
CA ALA A 77 23.50 -3.72 -6.88
C ALA A 77 23.71 -3.49 -8.37
N LEU A 78 23.10 -2.45 -8.95
CA LEU A 78 23.23 -2.14 -10.38
C LEU A 78 24.66 -1.79 -10.79
N PHE A 79 25.41 -1.13 -9.91
CA PHE A 79 26.83 -0.84 -10.16
C PHE A 79 27.62 -2.14 -10.38
N PHE A 80 27.46 -3.12 -9.50
CA PHE A 80 28.18 -4.40 -9.62
C PHE A 80 27.68 -5.26 -10.76
N ILE A 81 26.37 -5.33 -10.97
CA ILE A 81 25.77 -6.08 -12.09
C ILE A 81 26.27 -5.54 -13.43
N ALA A 82 26.26 -4.22 -13.63
CA ALA A 82 26.74 -3.62 -14.88
C ALA A 82 28.20 -3.91 -15.15
N ASN A 83 29.07 -3.76 -14.14
CA ASN A 83 30.47 -4.06 -14.25
C ASN A 83 30.71 -5.55 -14.57
N ALA A 84 29.93 -6.47 -13.95
CA ALA A 84 29.98 -7.89 -14.26
C ALA A 84 29.53 -8.20 -15.70
N MET A 85 28.44 -7.56 -16.17
CA MET A 85 27.96 -7.69 -17.55
C MET A 85 29.04 -7.30 -18.56
N ILE A 86 29.70 -6.15 -18.36
CA ILE A 86 30.76 -5.65 -19.25
C ILE A 86 31.96 -6.57 -19.21
N GLN A 87 32.35 -7.08 -18.04
CA GLN A 87 33.53 -7.92 -17.87
C GLN A 87 33.36 -9.33 -18.44
N THR A 88 32.16 -9.92 -18.30
CA THR A 88 31.92 -11.33 -18.62
C THR A 88 31.10 -11.54 -19.90
N GLY A 89 30.38 -10.53 -20.38
CA GLY A 89 29.43 -10.64 -21.49
C GLY A 89 28.15 -11.40 -21.13
N LEU A 90 27.94 -11.71 -19.84
CA LEU A 90 26.74 -12.41 -19.35
C LEU A 90 25.58 -11.43 -19.12
N ASN A 91 24.34 -11.92 -19.22
CA ASN A 91 23.18 -11.17 -18.80
C ASN A 91 23.00 -11.19 -17.27
N PRO A 92 22.15 -10.32 -16.67
CA PRO A 92 21.97 -10.23 -15.22
C PRO A 92 21.55 -11.55 -14.56
N GLN A 93 20.67 -12.33 -15.20
CA GLN A 93 20.22 -13.64 -14.69
C GLN A 93 21.39 -14.62 -14.57
N GLN A 94 22.21 -14.74 -15.64
CA GLN A 94 23.38 -15.61 -15.65
C GLN A 94 24.43 -15.17 -14.62
N ILE A 95 24.56 -13.86 -14.37
CA ILE A 95 25.44 -13.33 -13.32
C ILE A 95 24.96 -13.80 -11.96
N ALA A 96 23.67 -13.67 -11.66
CA ALA A 96 23.09 -14.08 -10.38
C ALA A 96 23.26 -15.60 -10.13
N GLU A 97 23.05 -16.42 -11.16
CA GLU A 97 23.26 -17.88 -11.12
C GLU A 97 24.74 -18.22 -10.80
N LYS A 98 25.68 -17.51 -11.44
CA LYS A 98 27.13 -17.72 -11.16
C LYS A 98 27.57 -17.21 -9.80
N VAL A 99 26.92 -16.17 -9.27
CA VAL A 99 27.12 -15.73 -7.88
C VAL A 99 26.61 -16.80 -6.92
N ALA A 100 25.44 -17.38 -7.19
CA ALA A 100 24.83 -18.43 -6.38
C ALA A 100 25.69 -19.70 -6.32
N THR A 101 26.30 -20.11 -7.44
CA THR A 101 27.20 -21.27 -7.50
C THR A 101 28.62 -20.99 -6.99
N GLY A 102 28.93 -19.72 -6.66
CA GLY A 102 30.29 -19.31 -6.26
C GLY A 102 31.30 -19.23 -7.39
N GLU A 103 30.87 -19.40 -8.66
CA GLU A 103 31.75 -19.28 -9.85
C GLU A 103 32.15 -17.82 -10.12
N LEU A 104 31.37 -16.85 -9.66
CA LEU A 104 31.61 -15.42 -9.81
C LEU A 104 31.56 -14.69 -8.48
N ASP A 105 32.67 -14.10 -8.07
CA ASP A 105 32.69 -13.11 -6.99
C ASP A 105 32.36 -11.73 -7.57
N ILE A 106 31.09 -11.32 -7.47
CA ILE A 106 30.60 -10.06 -8.05
C ILE A 106 31.28 -8.83 -7.43
N THR A 107 31.90 -8.95 -6.26
CA THR A 107 32.59 -7.84 -5.58
C THR A 107 33.99 -7.57 -6.12
N LYS A 108 34.53 -8.47 -6.98
CA LYS A 108 35.87 -8.36 -7.59
C LYS A 108 35.85 -7.91 -9.05
N VAL A 109 34.70 -7.42 -9.53
CA VAL A 109 34.60 -6.90 -10.91
C VAL A 109 35.36 -5.59 -11.06
N VAL A 110 35.89 -5.37 -12.26
CA VAL A 110 36.63 -4.14 -12.58
C VAL A 110 35.65 -2.99 -12.78
N THR A 111 35.81 -1.93 -12.01
CA THR A 111 35.02 -0.70 -12.14
C THR A 111 35.19 -0.07 -13.52
N ARG A 112 34.07 0.27 -14.15
CA ARG A 112 33.99 1.00 -15.42
C ARG A 112 33.50 2.42 -15.21
N ASP A 113 33.63 3.27 -16.21
CA ASP A 113 33.13 4.62 -16.11
C ASP A 113 31.58 4.65 -16.13
N PRO A 114 30.95 5.70 -15.55
CA PRO A 114 29.49 5.78 -15.41
C PRO A 114 28.72 5.66 -16.72
N LYS A 115 29.32 6.11 -17.86
CA LYS A 115 28.66 6.02 -19.15
C LYS A 115 28.61 4.58 -19.64
N GLN A 116 29.68 3.82 -19.49
CA GLN A 116 29.73 2.40 -19.86
C GLN A 116 28.70 1.59 -19.00
N ILE A 117 28.59 1.93 -17.72
CA ILE A 117 27.60 1.33 -16.81
C ILE A 117 26.18 1.62 -17.31
N ALA A 118 25.85 2.87 -17.61
CA ALA A 118 24.55 3.25 -18.11
C ALA A 118 24.23 2.58 -19.45
N ASP A 119 25.18 2.58 -20.41
CA ASP A 119 25.00 1.97 -21.73
C ASP A 119 24.78 0.44 -21.63
N ALA A 120 25.44 -0.24 -20.69
CA ALA A 120 25.27 -1.68 -20.48
C ALA A 120 23.91 -2.06 -19.89
N LEU A 121 23.37 -1.22 -19.01
CA LEU A 121 22.08 -1.47 -18.35
C LEU A 121 20.88 -1.06 -19.22
N GLN A 122 21.04 -0.10 -20.13
CA GLN A 122 19.94 0.53 -20.86
C GLN A 122 18.99 -0.47 -21.57
N PRO A 123 19.47 -1.51 -22.28
CA PRO A 123 18.56 -2.46 -22.95
C PRO A 123 17.65 -3.20 -21.98
N VAL A 124 18.17 -3.61 -20.81
CA VAL A 124 17.40 -4.35 -19.80
C VAL A 124 16.42 -3.40 -19.06
N ILE A 125 16.84 -2.16 -18.82
CA ILE A 125 15.97 -1.11 -18.29
C ILE A 125 14.77 -0.88 -19.21
N ASP A 126 15.01 -0.74 -20.51
CA ASP A 126 13.96 -0.49 -21.50
C ASP A 126 12.97 -1.67 -21.58
N GLU A 127 13.46 -2.90 -21.50
CA GLU A 127 12.62 -4.11 -21.46
C GLU A 127 11.70 -4.13 -20.23
N SER A 128 12.26 -3.91 -19.04
CA SER A 128 11.49 -3.88 -17.80
C SER A 128 10.45 -2.76 -17.78
N MET A 129 10.82 -1.57 -18.22
CA MET A 129 9.89 -0.44 -18.34
C MET A 129 8.77 -0.73 -19.35
N ALA A 130 9.08 -1.37 -20.47
CA ALA A 130 8.09 -1.77 -21.47
C ALA A 130 7.12 -2.83 -20.90
N ARG A 131 7.62 -3.79 -20.13
CA ARG A 131 6.78 -4.81 -19.46
C ARG A 131 5.74 -4.19 -18.53
N ILE A 132 6.14 -3.23 -17.68
CA ILE A 132 5.22 -2.54 -16.78
C ILE A 132 4.18 -1.74 -17.57
N ARG A 133 4.62 -0.97 -18.61
CA ARG A 133 3.70 -0.23 -19.47
C ARG A 133 2.68 -1.12 -20.17
N ALA A 134 3.10 -2.27 -20.65
CA ALA A 134 2.19 -3.23 -21.30
C ALA A 134 1.10 -3.74 -20.34
N ARG A 135 1.44 -4.00 -19.08
CA ARG A 135 0.45 -4.39 -18.06
C ARG A 135 -0.52 -3.27 -17.72
N ARG A 136 -0.03 -2.05 -17.58
CA ARG A 136 -0.85 -0.86 -17.38
C ARG A 136 -1.79 -0.64 -18.56
N ALA A 137 -1.29 -0.65 -19.78
CA ALA A 137 -2.10 -0.48 -20.99
C ALA A 137 -3.17 -1.58 -21.12
N ARG A 138 -2.87 -2.82 -20.76
CA ARG A 138 -3.86 -3.90 -20.71
C ARG A 138 -5.00 -3.58 -19.73
N ARG A 139 -4.70 -3.11 -18.51
CA ARG A 139 -5.71 -2.68 -17.55
C ARG A 139 -6.59 -1.56 -18.13
N GLU A 140 -5.97 -0.52 -18.69
CA GLU A 140 -6.66 0.61 -19.27
C GLU A 140 -7.60 0.15 -20.41
N HIS A 141 -7.14 -0.77 -21.26
CA HIS A 141 -7.96 -1.38 -22.31
C HIS A 141 -9.16 -2.17 -21.76
N TYR A 142 -8.98 -2.96 -20.68
CA TYR A 142 -10.11 -3.65 -20.04
C TYR A 142 -11.13 -2.67 -19.45
N LEU A 143 -10.67 -1.62 -18.77
CA LEU A 143 -11.55 -0.58 -18.23
C LEU A 143 -12.36 0.13 -19.34
N GLU A 144 -11.77 0.35 -20.52
CA GLU A 144 -12.44 0.96 -21.66
C GLU A 144 -13.44 -0.01 -22.34
N THR A 145 -13.13 -1.30 -22.40
CA THR A 145 -13.90 -2.27 -23.20
C THR A 145 -14.99 -2.98 -22.43
N ILE A 146 -14.75 -3.38 -21.20
CA ILE A 146 -15.74 -4.06 -20.35
C ILE A 146 -16.24 -3.20 -19.18
N GLY A 147 -15.60 -2.05 -18.92
CA GLY A 147 -15.98 -1.14 -17.84
C GLY A 147 -15.60 -1.63 -16.45
N GLU A 148 -16.12 -0.93 -15.45
CA GLU A 148 -15.90 -1.22 -14.03
C GLU A 148 -17.19 -1.11 -13.23
N GLY A 149 -17.19 -1.63 -11.99
CA GLY A 149 -18.29 -1.48 -11.05
C GLY A 149 -18.50 -0.03 -10.59
N PRO A 150 -19.67 0.28 -10.02
CA PRO A 150 -19.92 1.61 -9.46
C PRO A 150 -19.10 1.85 -8.18
N LYS A 151 -18.79 3.12 -7.91
CA LYS A 151 -18.21 3.50 -6.62
C LYS A 151 -19.31 3.66 -5.55
N PRO A 152 -19.00 3.35 -4.28
CA PRO A 152 -17.76 2.76 -3.75
C PRO A 152 -17.54 1.33 -4.29
N TYR A 153 -16.29 1.00 -4.68
CA TYR A 153 -15.97 -0.36 -5.06
C TYR A 153 -16.11 -1.32 -3.86
N LEU A 154 -16.84 -2.40 -4.05
CA LEU A 154 -17.01 -3.43 -3.03
C LEU A 154 -15.71 -4.24 -2.91
N TYR A 155 -15.06 -4.11 -1.77
CA TYR A 155 -13.75 -4.71 -1.52
C TYR A 155 -13.87 -5.84 -0.48
N ILE A 156 -13.46 -7.03 -0.85
CA ILE A 156 -13.42 -8.22 0.02
C ILE A 156 -12.00 -8.78 0.12
N ILE A 157 -11.76 -9.54 1.18
CA ILE A 157 -10.50 -10.25 1.40
C ILE A 157 -10.74 -11.75 1.22
N VAL A 158 -9.89 -12.37 0.39
CA VAL A 158 -9.83 -13.82 0.19
C VAL A 158 -8.37 -14.23 0.33
N ALA A 159 -8.02 -14.91 1.41
CA ALA A 159 -6.63 -15.28 1.70
C ALA A 159 -6.60 -16.52 2.59
N THR A 160 -6.72 -17.70 1.96
CA THR A 160 -6.78 -19.00 2.65
C THR A 160 -5.40 -19.56 3.02
N GLY A 161 -4.35 -19.08 2.36
CA GLY A 161 -3.00 -19.64 2.40
C GLY A 161 -2.66 -20.52 1.20
N ASN A 162 -3.67 -20.89 0.42
CA ASN A 162 -3.53 -21.71 -0.79
C ASN A 162 -4.05 -20.94 -2.00
N ILE A 163 -3.15 -20.61 -2.94
CA ILE A 163 -3.50 -19.79 -4.10
C ILE A 163 -4.60 -20.42 -4.98
N TYR A 164 -4.65 -21.73 -5.08
CA TYR A 164 -5.64 -22.42 -5.90
C TYR A 164 -7.03 -22.39 -5.26
N GLU A 165 -7.12 -22.49 -3.95
CA GLU A 165 -8.37 -22.29 -3.20
C GLU A 165 -8.81 -20.82 -3.27
N ASP A 166 -7.86 -19.89 -3.18
CA ASP A 166 -8.13 -18.47 -3.31
C ASP A 166 -8.72 -18.11 -4.66
N VAL A 167 -8.29 -18.74 -5.76
CA VAL A 167 -8.89 -18.58 -7.09
C VAL A 167 -10.38 -18.89 -7.07
N VAL A 168 -10.77 -20.03 -6.49
CA VAL A 168 -12.18 -20.46 -6.40
C VAL A 168 -13.00 -19.42 -5.61
N GLN A 169 -12.50 -19.01 -4.46
CA GLN A 169 -13.20 -18.05 -3.58
C GLN A 169 -13.23 -16.65 -4.17
N ALA A 170 -12.16 -16.20 -4.83
CA ALA A 170 -12.09 -14.90 -5.49
C ALA A 170 -13.07 -14.79 -6.66
N GLN A 171 -13.13 -15.81 -7.52
CA GLN A 171 -14.09 -15.86 -8.62
C GLN A 171 -15.54 -15.92 -8.11
N ALA A 172 -15.81 -16.66 -7.03
CA ALA A 172 -17.11 -16.66 -6.38
C ALA A 172 -17.51 -15.28 -5.86
N GLY A 173 -16.58 -14.59 -5.17
CA GLY A 173 -16.80 -13.22 -4.68
C GLY A 173 -17.05 -12.22 -5.81
N ALA A 174 -16.31 -12.32 -6.92
CA ALA A 174 -16.52 -11.49 -8.11
C ALA A 174 -17.92 -11.71 -8.72
N ARG A 175 -18.38 -12.96 -8.86
CA ARG A 175 -19.74 -13.29 -9.33
C ARG A 175 -20.83 -12.77 -8.41
N GLN A 176 -20.55 -12.66 -7.11
CA GLN A 176 -21.48 -12.11 -6.11
C GLN A 176 -21.54 -10.57 -6.17
N GLY A 177 -20.53 -9.91 -6.71
CA GLY A 177 -20.53 -8.46 -6.91
C GLY A 177 -19.30 -7.72 -6.38
N ALA A 178 -18.29 -8.40 -5.87
CA ALA A 178 -17.05 -7.75 -5.44
C ALA A 178 -16.31 -7.12 -6.62
N ASP A 179 -15.79 -5.92 -6.46
CA ASP A 179 -15.04 -5.14 -7.46
C ASP A 179 -13.53 -5.15 -7.20
N VAL A 180 -13.14 -5.30 -5.94
CA VAL A 180 -11.74 -5.39 -5.49
C VAL A 180 -11.59 -6.62 -4.61
N ILE A 181 -10.63 -7.46 -4.93
CA ILE A 181 -10.37 -8.68 -4.17
C ILE A 181 -8.92 -8.71 -3.70
N ALA A 182 -8.73 -8.65 -2.39
CA ALA A 182 -7.44 -8.87 -1.78
C ALA A 182 -7.23 -10.36 -1.58
N VAL A 183 -6.30 -10.90 -2.31
CA VAL A 183 -5.97 -12.32 -2.23
C VAL A 183 -4.75 -12.54 -1.37
N ILE A 184 -3.77 -11.66 -1.54
CA ILE A 184 -2.44 -11.85 -1.01
C ILE A 184 -2.31 -11.00 0.23
N ARG A 185 -2.55 -11.62 1.38
CA ARG A 185 -2.41 -11.00 2.69
C ARG A 185 -1.74 -11.99 3.62
N THR A 186 -0.46 -11.81 3.88
CA THR A 186 0.11 -12.54 4.98
C THR A 186 0.68 -11.60 6.04
N THR A 187 0.20 -11.78 7.25
CA THR A 187 0.78 -11.11 8.41
C THR A 187 2.21 -11.62 8.63
N GLY A 188 2.46 -12.90 8.40
CA GLY A 188 3.78 -13.52 8.52
C GLY A 188 4.78 -12.99 7.49
N GLN A 189 4.37 -12.82 6.24
CA GLN A 189 5.27 -12.36 5.19
C GLN A 189 5.81 -10.93 5.44
N SER A 190 5.07 -10.07 6.10
CA SER A 190 5.55 -8.71 6.40
C SER A 190 6.81 -8.69 7.27
N LEU A 191 7.12 -9.79 7.95
CA LEU A 191 8.30 -9.97 8.81
C LEU A 191 9.42 -10.77 8.15
N LEU A 192 9.20 -11.31 6.94
CA LEU A 192 10.22 -12.00 6.15
C LEU A 192 11.03 -10.98 5.34
N ASP A 193 12.35 -11.09 5.39
CA ASP A 193 13.24 -10.27 4.57
C ASP A 193 13.64 -11.00 3.28
N TYR A 194 12.70 -11.75 2.71
CA TYR A 194 12.76 -12.40 1.41
C TYR A 194 11.33 -12.65 0.90
N VAL A 195 11.17 -12.84 -0.40
CA VAL A 195 9.90 -13.22 -1.01
C VAL A 195 9.98 -14.69 -1.43
N PRO A 196 9.06 -15.56 -0.95
CA PRO A 196 8.99 -16.95 -1.41
C PRO A 196 8.83 -17.04 -2.93
N TYR A 197 9.30 -18.14 -3.51
CA TYR A 197 9.26 -18.36 -4.95
C TYR A 197 8.13 -19.32 -5.36
N GLY A 198 7.54 -19.08 -6.53
CA GLY A 198 6.55 -19.96 -7.14
C GLY A 198 5.14 -19.83 -6.56
N ALA A 199 4.29 -20.77 -6.98
CA ALA A 199 2.93 -20.90 -6.45
C ALA A 199 2.97 -21.51 -5.05
N THR A 200 2.18 -20.95 -4.11
CA THR A 200 2.17 -21.40 -2.72
C THR A 200 0.83 -21.98 -2.32
N THR A 201 0.86 -23.10 -1.61
CA THR A 201 -0.32 -23.81 -1.08
C THR A 201 -0.40 -23.76 0.44
N GLU A 202 0.61 -23.20 1.08
CA GLU A 202 0.70 -23.01 2.52
C GLU A 202 1.09 -21.57 2.80
N GLY A 203 0.23 -20.84 3.50
CA GLY A 203 0.49 -19.48 3.94
C GLY A 203 0.33 -19.35 5.45
N PHE A 204 1.13 -18.48 6.06
CA PHE A 204 1.04 -18.17 7.48
C PHE A 204 0.31 -16.85 7.70
N GLY A 205 -0.96 -16.92 8.09
CA GLY A 205 -1.83 -15.76 8.25
C GLY A 205 -2.34 -15.19 6.90
N GLY A 206 -2.40 -16.03 5.87
CA GLY A 206 -2.87 -15.72 4.52
C GLY A 206 -1.95 -16.25 3.44
N THR A 207 -2.22 -15.91 2.18
CA THR A 207 -1.48 -16.40 1.01
C THR A 207 -0.27 -15.50 0.72
N PHE A 208 0.88 -16.07 0.40
CA PHE A 208 2.11 -15.30 0.14
C PHE A 208 2.02 -14.45 -1.13
N ALA A 209 2.58 -13.25 -1.07
CA ALA A 209 2.82 -12.42 -2.24
C ALA A 209 4.05 -12.96 -2.98
N THR A 210 3.82 -13.77 -4.01
CA THR A 210 4.84 -14.21 -4.96
C THR A 210 4.47 -13.76 -6.37
N GLN A 211 5.43 -13.65 -7.27
CA GLN A 211 5.12 -13.25 -8.64
C GLN A 211 4.18 -14.25 -9.31
N GLU A 212 4.35 -15.55 -9.05
CA GLU A 212 3.48 -16.60 -9.60
C GLU A 212 2.06 -16.52 -9.05
N ASN A 213 1.89 -16.27 -7.73
CA ASN A 213 0.56 -16.10 -7.15
C ASN A 213 -0.16 -14.88 -7.75
N PHE A 214 0.54 -13.77 -8.00
CA PHE A 214 -0.03 -12.63 -8.73
C PHE A 214 -0.50 -13.03 -10.13
N ARG A 215 0.33 -13.78 -10.88
CA ARG A 215 0.01 -14.23 -12.24
C ARG A 215 -1.22 -15.13 -12.27
N ILE A 216 -1.27 -16.14 -11.39
CA ILE A 216 -2.39 -17.07 -11.27
C ILE A 216 -3.69 -16.31 -10.96
N MET A 217 -3.64 -15.42 -9.95
CA MET A 217 -4.84 -14.71 -9.53
C MET A 217 -5.28 -13.67 -10.57
N ARG A 218 -4.35 -12.92 -11.17
CA ARG A 218 -4.71 -11.96 -12.23
C ARG A 218 -5.43 -12.65 -13.39
N LYS A 219 -4.92 -13.81 -13.82
CA LYS A 219 -5.58 -14.60 -14.86
C LYS A 219 -7.01 -14.99 -14.46
N ALA A 220 -7.19 -15.51 -13.25
CA ALA A 220 -8.50 -15.91 -12.75
C ALA A 220 -9.50 -14.75 -12.64
N LEU A 221 -9.01 -13.54 -12.25
CA LEU A 221 -9.85 -12.35 -12.16
C LEU A 221 -10.16 -11.76 -13.54
N ASP A 222 -9.27 -11.87 -14.53
CA ASP A 222 -9.56 -11.50 -15.91
C ASP A 222 -10.67 -12.40 -16.48
N GLU A 223 -10.59 -13.73 -16.30
CA GLU A 223 -11.60 -14.68 -16.77
C GLU A 223 -12.99 -14.39 -16.17
N VAL A 224 -13.09 -14.20 -14.86
CA VAL A 224 -14.38 -13.89 -14.23
C VAL A 224 -14.83 -12.45 -14.54
N GLY A 225 -13.92 -11.52 -14.77
CA GLY A 225 -14.23 -10.17 -15.20
C GLY A 225 -14.88 -10.14 -16.58
N GLU A 226 -14.36 -10.90 -17.54
CA GLU A 226 -14.95 -11.08 -18.86
C GLU A 226 -16.34 -11.74 -18.75
N GLU A 227 -16.50 -12.77 -17.91
CA GLU A 227 -17.78 -13.42 -17.63
C GLU A 227 -18.83 -12.44 -17.07
N GLN A 228 -18.41 -11.55 -16.15
CA GLN A 228 -19.31 -10.62 -15.47
C GLN A 228 -19.47 -9.27 -16.21
N GLY A 229 -18.73 -9.06 -17.31
CA GLY A 229 -18.77 -7.82 -18.09
C GLY A 229 -18.27 -6.59 -17.30
N ARG A 230 -17.31 -6.77 -16.40
CA ARG A 230 -16.68 -5.68 -15.64
C ARG A 230 -15.28 -6.06 -15.14
N TYR A 231 -14.38 -5.10 -15.08
CA TYR A 231 -13.02 -5.31 -14.59
C TYR A 231 -13.00 -5.55 -13.07
N ILE A 232 -12.35 -6.64 -12.63
CA ILE A 232 -12.18 -6.98 -11.22
C ILE A 232 -10.74 -6.66 -10.81
N ARG A 233 -10.58 -5.82 -9.80
CA ARG A 233 -9.26 -5.38 -9.31
C ARG A 233 -8.63 -6.38 -8.38
N LEU A 234 -7.35 -6.67 -8.62
CA LEU A 234 -6.51 -7.45 -7.74
C LEU A 234 -5.87 -6.54 -6.70
N CYS A 235 -6.06 -6.85 -5.43
CA CYS A 235 -5.42 -6.15 -4.31
C CYS A 235 -4.45 -7.07 -3.55
N ASN A 236 -3.42 -6.45 -2.98
CA ASN A 236 -2.44 -7.09 -2.12
C ASN A 236 -2.19 -6.25 -0.87
N TYR A 237 -1.83 -6.92 0.24
CA TYR A 237 -1.37 -6.27 1.47
C TYR A 237 0.14 -6.35 1.56
N CYS A 238 0.82 -5.20 1.50
CA CYS A 238 2.27 -5.13 1.63
C CYS A 238 2.74 -3.87 2.35
N SER A 239 2.91 -3.98 3.65
CA SER A 239 3.56 -2.98 4.51
C SER A 239 4.66 -3.66 5.33
N GLY A 240 5.51 -4.45 4.66
CA GLY A 240 6.52 -5.29 5.29
C GLY A 240 7.93 -5.04 4.75
N LEU A 241 8.85 -5.94 5.12
CA LEU A 241 10.28 -5.83 4.79
C LEU A 241 10.61 -5.99 3.30
N CYS A 242 9.67 -6.51 2.48
CA CYS A 242 9.83 -6.69 1.03
C CYS A 242 8.91 -5.76 0.21
N MET A 243 8.50 -4.63 0.77
CA MET A 243 7.53 -3.73 0.16
C MET A 243 7.84 -3.36 -1.31
N PRO A 244 9.04 -2.89 -1.69
CA PRO A 244 9.34 -2.54 -3.07
C PRO A 244 9.48 -3.76 -3.99
N GLU A 245 9.95 -4.91 -3.47
CA GLU A 245 10.02 -6.15 -4.25
C GLU A 245 8.63 -6.65 -4.64
N ILE A 246 7.69 -6.63 -3.71
CA ILE A 246 6.31 -7.03 -3.96
C ILE A 246 5.64 -6.02 -4.92
N ALA A 247 5.95 -4.73 -4.82
CA ALA A 247 5.46 -3.72 -5.75
C ALA A 247 5.88 -4.00 -7.19
N ILE A 248 7.15 -4.34 -7.44
CA ILE A 248 7.61 -4.63 -8.80
C ILE A 248 7.05 -5.94 -9.34
N MET A 249 6.97 -6.98 -8.52
CA MET A 249 6.34 -8.23 -8.94
C MET A 249 4.87 -8.03 -9.29
N GLY A 250 4.13 -7.27 -8.47
CA GLY A 250 2.76 -6.88 -8.74
C GLY A 250 2.61 -6.06 -10.02
N ALA A 251 3.50 -5.09 -10.27
CA ALA A 251 3.51 -4.28 -11.48
C ALA A 251 3.76 -5.13 -12.74
N PHE A 252 4.62 -6.13 -12.65
CA PHE A 252 4.87 -7.08 -13.76
C PHE A 252 3.68 -8.00 -14.06
N GLU A 253 2.81 -8.26 -13.09
CA GLU A 253 1.70 -9.21 -13.25
C GLU A 253 0.30 -8.55 -13.25
N GLY A 254 0.22 -7.21 -13.15
CA GLY A 254 -1.05 -6.49 -13.28
C GLY A 254 -1.83 -6.33 -11.97
N LEU A 255 -1.11 -6.08 -10.86
CA LEU A 255 -1.71 -5.63 -9.59
C LEU A 255 -2.38 -4.27 -9.77
N ASP A 256 -3.53 -4.06 -9.12
CA ASP A 256 -4.33 -2.84 -9.23
C ASP A 256 -4.34 -1.99 -7.96
N VAL A 257 -4.29 -2.64 -6.80
CA VAL A 257 -4.35 -1.98 -5.49
C VAL A 257 -3.33 -2.62 -4.56
N MET A 258 -2.62 -1.83 -3.79
CA MET A 258 -1.59 -2.32 -2.86
C MET A 258 -1.65 -1.59 -1.53
N LEU A 259 -1.77 -2.33 -0.41
CA LEU A 259 -1.50 -1.72 0.90
C LEU A 259 -0.01 -1.34 0.95
N ASN A 260 0.24 -0.06 1.05
CA ASN A 260 1.55 0.55 0.94
C ASN A 260 1.67 1.72 1.92
N ASP A 261 1.99 1.40 3.16
CA ASP A 261 2.05 2.35 4.25
C ASP A 261 3.17 2.01 5.23
N ALA A 262 4.21 2.85 5.24
CA ALA A 262 5.32 2.71 6.16
C ALA A 262 4.88 2.86 7.62
N LEU A 263 4.01 3.83 7.92
CA LEU A 263 3.55 4.07 9.29
C LEU A 263 2.80 2.86 9.86
N TYR A 264 1.96 2.21 9.05
CA TYR A 264 1.34 0.94 9.44
C TYR A 264 2.38 -0.15 9.74
N GLY A 265 3.39 -0.29 8.90
CA GLY A 265 4.50 -1.24 9.12
C GLY A 265 5.28 -0.94 10.40
N ILE A 266 5.55 0.33 10.68
CA ILE A 266 6.23 0.78 11.90
C ILE A 266 5.38 0.44 13.14
N LEU A 267 4.13 0.88 13.15
CA LEU A 267 3.27 0.80 14.33
C LEU A 267 2.84 -0.65 14.64
N PHE A 268 2.34 -1.37 13.65
CA PHE A 268 1.66 -2.66 13.84
C PHE A 268 2.49 -3.89 13.47
N ARG A 269 3.68 -3.73 12.88
CA ARG A 269 4.59 -4.83 12.52
C ARG A 269 5.98 -4.70 13.14
N ASP A 270 6.24 -3.63 13.89
CA ASP A 270 7.54 -3.37 14.51
C ASP A 270 8.69 -3.34 13.50
N ILE A 271 8.44 -2.78 12.31
CA ILE A 271 9.47 -2.58 11.29
C ILE A 271 10.20 -1.27 11.58
N ASN A 272 11.51 -1.26 11.40
CA ASN A 272 12.32 -0.06 11.62
C ASN A 272 11.84 1.09 10.72
N MET A 273 11.67 2.27 11.31
CA MET A 273 11.11 3.43 10.60
C MET A 273 12.02 3.94 9.47
N GLN A 274 13.35 3.87 9.64
CA GLN A 274 14.28 4.28 8.59
C GLN A 274 14.16 3.33 7.39
N ARG A 275 14.18 2.02 7.65
CA ARG A 275 14.05 0.98 6.63
C ARG A 275 12.77 1.14 5.81
N THR A 276 11.63 1.19 6.47
CA THR A 276 10.35 1.11 5.77
C THR A 276 9.97 2.40 5.05
N LEU A 277 10.44 3.58 5.48
CA LEU A 277 10.22 4.84 4.76
C LEU A 277 11.02 4.89 3.45
N ILE A 278 12.25 4.34 3.43
CA ILE A 278 13.03 4.19 2.19
C ILE A 278 12.34 3.19 1.25
N ASP A 279 11.93 2.04 1.77
CA ASP A 279 11.24 1.00 1.02
C ASP A 279 9.91 1.51 0.42
N GLN A 280 9.15 2.31 1.19
CA GLN A 280 7.92 2.94 0.73
C GLN A 280 8.15 3.87 -0.46
N TYR A 281 9.18 4.69 -0.42
CA TYR A 281 9.45 5.64 -1.49
C TYR A 281 9.68 4.91 -2.83
N MET A 282 10.55 3.90 -2.87
CA MET A 282 10.79 3.11 -4.08
C MET A 282 9.51 2.39 -4.54
N SER A 283 8.79 1.79 -3.62
CA SER A 283 7.54 1.09 -3.89
C SER A 283 6.46 2.02 -4.47
N ARG A 284 6.33 3.25 -3.95
CA ARG A 284 5.38 4.25 -4.46
C ARG A 284 5.74 4.76 -5.85
N ILE A 285 7.03 4.92 -6.16
CA ILE A 285 7.49 5.25 -7.52
C ILE A 285 7.04 4.17 -8.50
N ILE A 286 7.24 2.90 -8.16
CA ILE A 286 6.80 1.76 -8.98
C ILE A 286 5.27 1.77 -9.15
N ASN A 287 4.54 1.92 -8.05
CA ASN A 287 3.07 1.95 -8.06
C ASN A 287 2.53 3.11 -8.90
N GLY A 288 3.12 4.31 -8.78
CA GLY A 288 2.76 5.48 -9.59
C GLY A 288 2.93 5.22 -11.08
N PHE A 289 4.06 4.65 -11.48
CA PHE A 289 4.35 4.32 -12.87
C PHE A 289 3.44 3.21 -13.42
N ALA A 290 3.17 2.18 -12.61
CA ALA A 290 2.30 1.05 -12.97
C ALA A 290 0.80 1.38 -12.91
N GLY A 291 0.40 2.55 -12.39
CA GLY A 291 -1.01 2.92 -12.23
C GLY A 291 -1.71 2.15 -11.11
N VAL A 292 -0.97 1.70 -10.10
CA VAL A 292 -1.50 0.97 -8.95
C VAL A 292 -2.01 1.95 -7.89
N ILE A 293 -3.21 1.73 -7.38
CA ILE A 293 -3.77 2.51 -6.26
C ILE A 293 -3.08 2.06 -4.96
N ILE A 294 -2.52 2.99 -4.20
CA ILE A 294 -2.03 2.65 -2.86
C ILE A 294 -3.17 2.67 -1.85
N ASN A 295 -3.19 1.69 -0.94
CA ASN A 295 -3.98 1.74 0.28
C ASN A 295 -3.07 2.12 1.45
N THR A 296 -3.54 2.99 2.33
CA THR A 296 -2.86 3.31 3.58
C THR A 296 -3.61 2.75 4.78
N GLY A 297 -3.01 2.73 5.94
CA GLY A 297 -3.48 1.98 7.11
C GLY A 297 -3.89 2.84 8.30
N GLU A 298 -4.11 4.13 8.12
CA GLU A 298 -4.47 5.09 9.18
C GLU A 298 -5.77 4.72 9.90
N ASP A 299 -6.67 4.05 9.18
CA ASP A 299 -7.89 3.47 9.72
C ASP A 299 -7.66 2.48 10.89
N ASN A 300 -6.43 1.97 11.06
CA ASN A 300 -6.09 1.09 12.17
C ASN A 300 -5.63 1.83 13.43
N TYR A 301 -5.33 3.12 13.38
CA TYR A 301 -4.77 3.84 14.54
C TYR A 301 -5.74 3.89 15.72
N LEU A 302 -7.03 3.99 15.43
CA LEU A 302 -8.07 4.06 16.46
C LEU A 302 -8.46 2.68 17.01
N THR A 303 -7.84 1.60 16.53
CA THR A 303 -7.97 0.27 17.15
C THR A 303 -7.18 0.17 18.45
N THR A 304 -6.10 0.93 18.60
CA THR A 304 -5.21 0.95 19.77
C THR A 304 -5.33 2.23 20.60
N ALA A 305 -5.79 3.34 20.01
CA ALA A 305 -6.03 4.61 20.69
C ALA A 305 -7.52 4.86 20.96
N ASP A 306 -7.85 5.89 21.75
CA ASP A 306 -9.23 6.35 21.92
C ASP A 306 -9.74 7.00 20.63
N ALA A 307 -10.87 6.52 20.12
CA ALA A 307 -11.39 6.97 18.84
C ALA A 307 -11.86 8.45 18.85
N VAL A 308 -12.39 8.93 19.98
CA VAL A 308 -12.87 10.31 20.10
C VAL A 308 -11.69 11.29 20.24
N GLU A 309 -10.74 10.97 21.11
CA GLU A 309 -9.60 11.84 21.43
C GLU A 309 -8.55 11.86 20.31
N ALA A 310 -8.30 10.69 19.66
CA ALA A 310 -7.22 10.52 18.71
C ALA A 310 -7.63 10.62 17.23
N ALA A 311 -8.88 10.94 16.89
CA ALA A 311 -9.35 11.02 15.49
C ALA A 311 -8.50 11.96 14.60
N HIS A 312 -7.96 13.03 15.18
CA HIS A 312 -7.09 13.98 14.48
C HIS A 312 -5.77 13.37 14.00
N THR A 313 -5.31 12.27 14.63
CA THR A 313 -4.08 11.57 14.21
C THR A 313 -4.26 10.87 12.88
N VAL A 314 -5.46 10.39 12.57
CA VAL A 314 -5.81 9.79 11.26
C VAL A 314 -5.68 10.84 10.16
N LEU A 315 -6.30 12.00 10.33
CA LEU A 315 -6.23 13.08 9.33
C LEU A 315 -4.80 13.64 9.19
N ALA A 316 -4.05 13.78 10.29
CA ALA A 316 -2.66 14.21 10.22
C ALA A 316 -1.80 13.24 9.43
N SER A 317 -1.97 11.94 9.64
CA SER A 317 -1.28 10.90 8.89
C SER A 317 -1.70 10.84 7.42
N ASP A 318 -2.99 10.99 7.11
CA ASP A 318 -3.49 11.07 5.73
C ASP A 318 -2.83 12.24 4.97
N LEU A 319 -2.72 13.42 5.60
CA LEU A 319 -2.05 14.59 5.00
C LEU A 319 -0.54 14.33 4.77
N ILE A 320 0.15 13.71 5.72
CA ILE A 320 1.57 13.34 5.57
C ILE A 320 1.72 12.29 4.45
N ASN A 321 0.86 11.26 4.43
CA ASN A 321 0.88 10.21 3.41
C ASN A 321 0.56 10.75 2.00
N GLU A 322 -0.37 11.71 1.87
CA GLU A 322 -0.62 12.44 0.62
C GLU A 322 0.68 13.08 0.11
N GLN A 323 1.40 13.80 0.96
CA GLN A 323 2.61 14.51 0.55
C GLN A 323 3.75 13.53 0.19
N LEU A 324 3.95 12.47 0.97
CA LEU A 324 4.92 11.42 0.65
C LEU A 324 4.57 10.72 -0.68
N ALA A 325 3.30 10.54 -0.99
CA ALA A 325 2.85 9.97 -2.25
C ALA A 325 3.09 10.91 -3.44
N LEU A 326 2.80 12.20 -3.29
CA LEU A 326 3.09 13.23 -4.30
C LEU A 326 4.59 13.33 -4.60
N MET A 327 5.46 13.25 -3.59
CA MET A 327 6.92 13.24 -3.77
C MET A 327 7.42 12.02 -4.53
N ALA A 328 6.78 10.86 -4.35
CA ALA A 328 7.05 9.66 -5.14
C ALA A 328 6.40 9.70 -6.53
N GLY A 329 5.68 10.77 -6.83
CA GLY A 329 5.05 11.00 -8.12
C GLY A 329 3.70 10.31 -8.31
N LEU A 330 2.96 9.88 -7.29
CA LEU A 330 1.60 9.37 -7.47
C LEU A 330 0.62 10.52 -7.72
N PRO A 331 -0.34 10.35 -8.64
CA PRO A 331 -1.47 11.27 -8.74
C PRO A 331 -2.47 11.04 -7.61
N GLU A 332 -3.27 12.05 -7.28
CA GLU A 332 -4.27 11.99 -6.21
C GLU A 332 -5.25 10.81 -6.39
N GLU A 333 -5.63 10.50 -7.63
CA GLU A 333 -6.57 9.43 -7.96
C GLU A 333 -6.03 8.01 -7.62
N GLN A 334 -4.72 7.86 -7.45
CA GLN A 334 -4.11 6.61 -7.01
C GLN A 334 -3.94 6.52 -5.48
N MET A 335 -4.48 7.48 -4.72
CA MET A 335 -4.37 7.52 -3.27
C MET A 335 -5.64 6.96 -2.61
N GLY A 336 -5.57 5.72 -2.18
CA GLY A 336 -6.55 5.06 -1.33
C GLY A 336 -6.23 5.30 0.14
N LEU A 337 -6.18 6.58 0.56
CA LEU A 337 -5.93 6.95 1.94
C LEU A 337 -6.97 6.28 2.84
N GLY A 338 -6.50 5.60 3.88
CA GLY A 338 -7.32 4.78 4.74
C GLY A 338 -7.87 5.59 5.91
N HIS A 339 -9.17 5.57 6.10
CA HIS A 339 -9.77 6.23 7.24
C HIS A 339 -10.98 5.48 7.78
N ALA A 340 -11.19 5.62 9.07
CA ALA A 340 -12.35 5.22 9.84
C ALA A 340 -12.26 5.88 11.22
N PHE A 341 -13.36 5.93 11.94
CA PHE A 341 -13.41 6.47 13.30
C PHE A 341 -13.59 5.38 14.36
N GLU A 342 -13.94 4.15 13.99
CA GLU A 342 -14.25 3.05 14.92
C GLU A 342 -15.44 3.35 15.82
N MET A 343 -16.64 3.17 15.29
CA MET A 343 -17.89 3.48 15.98
C MET A 343 -18.11 2.63 17.25
N ASP A 344 -17.90 3.22 18.43
CA ASP A 344 -18.19 2.55 19.70
C ASP A 344 -19.71 2.42 19.88
N PRO A 345 -20.24 1.22 20.08
CA PRO A 345 -21.66 0.98 20.30
C PRO A 345 -22.24 1.62 21.56
N MET A 346 -21.40 2.02 22.52
CA MET A 346 -21.81 2.67 23.76
C MET A 346 -21.73 4.20 23.70
N LEU A 347 -21.18 4.74 22.61
CA LEU A 347 -21.00 6.18 22.43
C LEU A 347 -22.27 6.80 21.83
N GLU A 348 -22.87 7.77 22.52
CA GLU A 348 -23.97 8.57 21.96
C GLU A 348 -23.51 9.29 20.69
N ASN A 349 -24.36 9.25 19.67
CA ASN A 349 -24.09 9.90 18.37
C ASN A 349 -22.83 9.38 17.64
N GLY A 350 -22.31 8.20 17.99
CA GLY A 350 -21.15 7.61 17.34
C GLY A 350 -21.24 7.60 15.81
N PHE A 351 -22.42 7.31 15.25
CA PHE A 351 -22.68 7.39 13.81
C PHE A 351 -22.45 8.80 13.24
N LEU A 352 -22.86 9.87 13.95
CA LEU A 352 -22.66 11.25 13.48
C LEU A 352 -21.20 11.67 13.55
N LEU A 353 -20.44 11.17 14.51
CA LEU A 353 -19.00 11.43 14.63
C LEU A 353 -18.24 10.73 13.49
N GLU A 354 -18.61 9.48 13.19
CA GLU A 354 -18.07 8.72 12.05
C GLU A 354 -18.39 9.39 10.71
N LEU A 355 -19.65 9.80 10.52
CA LEU A 355 -20.11 10.50 9.34
C LEU A 355 -19.35 11.82 9.14
N ALA A 356 -19.11 12.56 10.23
CA ALA A 356 -18.33 13.81 10.20
C ALA A 356 -16.88 13.54 9.72
N GLN A 357 -16.25 12.51 10.26
CA GLN A 357 -14.88 12.13 9.88
C GLN A 357 -14.80 11.74 8.41
N ALA A 358 -15.67 10.85 7.94
CA ALA A 358 -15.69 10.39 6.57
C ALA A 358 -15.99 11.51 5.56
N GLN A 359 -16.96 12.38 5.88
CA GLN A 359 -17.27 13.54 5.04
C GLN A 359 -16.12 14.55 5.00
N MET A 360 -15.48 14.82 6.14
CA MET A 360 -14.33 15.72 6.23
C MET A 360 -13.17 15.22 5.37
N THR A 361 -12.83 13.95 5.48
CA THR A 361 -11.76 13.34 4.68
C THR A 361 -12.08 13.44 3.18
N ARG A 362 -13.32 13.18 2.76
CA ARG A 362 -13.74 13.35 1.35
C ARG A 362 -13.64 14.80 0.88
N GLU A 363 -13.97 15.79 1.72
CA GLU A 363 -13.88 17.20 1.34
C GLU A 363 -12.42 17.69 1.24
N ILE A 364 -11.54 17.17 2.09
CA ILE A 364 -10.10 17.50 2.09
C ILE A 364 -9.37 16.83 0.91
N PHE A 365 -9.74 15.59 0.56
CA PHE A 365 -9.12 14.82 -0.52
C PHE A 365 -10.14 14.51 -1.65
N PRO A 366 -10.60 15.53 -2.40
CA PRO A 366 -11.77 15.37 -3.30
C PRO A 366 -11.51 14.43 -4.47
N LYS A 367 -10.28 14.29 -4.94
CA LYS A 367 -9.91 13.44 -6.06
C LYS A 367 -9.35 12.08 -5.65
N ALA A 368 -8.92 11.96 -4.40
CA ALA A 368 -8.37 10.70 -3.91
C ALA A 368 -9.41 9.58 -3.96
N THR A 369 -8.97 8.38 -4.29
CA THR A 369 -9.85 7.22 -4.30
C THR A 369 -10.44 6.97 -2.92
N LEU A 370 -9.70 7.18 -1.85
CA LEU A 370 -10.02 6.93 -0.46
C LEU A 370 -10.48 5.48 -0.20
N LYS A 371 -9.97 4.88 0.83
CA LYS A 371 -10.40 3.57 1.33
C LYS A 371 -11.10 3.75 2.66
N TYR A 372 -12.35 3.34 2.74
CA TYR A 372 -13.13 3.36 3.96
C TYR A 372 -13.22 1.96 4.56
N MET A 373 -12.88 1.84 5.84
CA MET A 373 -12.75 0.56 6.52
C MET A 373 -14.01 0.20 7.33
N PRO A 374 -14.34 -1.11 7.51
CA PRO A 374 -15.40 -1.56 8.41
C PRO A 374 -14.96 -1.46 9.88
N PRO A 375 -15.89 -1.56 10.83
CA PRO A 375 -15.55 -1.63 12.24
C PRO A 375 -14.76 -2.91 12.54
N THR A 376 -13.75 -2.80 13.39
CA THR A 376 -12.95 -3.95 13.82
C THR A 376 -12.83 -4.03 15.32
N LYS A 377 -12.57 -2.92 15.99
CA LYS A 377 -12.34 -2.82 17.43
C LYS A 377 -13.51 -3.32 18.29
N PHE A 378 -14.73 -3.05 17.86
CA PHE A 378 -15.93 -3.34 18.63
C PHE A 378 -16.74 -4.52 18.11
N MET A 379 -16.19 -5.27 17.16
CA MET A 379 -16.79 -6.52 16.69
C MET A 379 -16.75 -7.58 17.78
N THR A 380 -17.85 -8.32 17.92
CA THR A 380 -18.00 -9.40 18.90
C THR A 380 -18.53 -10.66 18.23
N GLY A 381 -18.66 -11.77 18.99
CA GLY A 381 -19.31 -12.99 18.49
C GLY A 381 -20.82 -12.87 18.22
N ASN A 382 -21.43 -11.70 18.45
CA ASN A 382 -22.84 -11.44 18.10
C ASN A 382 -22.93 -11.03 16.63
N ILE A 383 -23.25 -11.98 15.76
CA ILE A 383 -23.33 -11.79 14.31
C ILE A 383 -24.42 -10.78 13.88
N PHE A 384 -25.52 -10.67 14.63
CA PHE A 384 -26.58 -9.69 14.33
C PHE A 384 -26.11 -8.26 14.62
N ARG A 385 -25.40 -8.06 15.73
CA ARG A 385 -24.76 -6.79 16.03
C ARG A 385 -23.67 -6.44 15.00
N GLY A 386 -22.84 -7.40 14.63
CA GLY A 386 -21.84 -7.22 13.58
C GLY A 386 -22.46 -6.79 12.26
N HIS A 387 -23.53 -7.45 11.84
CA HIS A 387 -24.27 -7.09 10.63
C HIS A 387 -24.82 -5.67 10.64
N ILE A 388 -25.35 -5.20 11.80
CA ILE A 388 -25.82 -3.81 11.96
C ILE A 388 -24.64 -2.83 11.89
N GLN A 389 -23.51 -3.13 12.53
CA GLN A 389 -22.31 -2.29 12.46
C GLN A 389 -21.80 -2.16 11.02
N ASP A 390 -21.69 -3.26 10.29
CA ASP A 390 -21.32 -3.26 8.88
C ASP A 390 -22.29 -2.42 8.03
N ALA A 391 -23.60 -2.52 8.31
CA ALA A 391 -24.61 -1.73 7.63
C ALA A 391 -24.41 -0.22 7.86
N LEU A 392 -24.16 0.21 9.08
CA LEU A 392 -23.92 1.62 9.41
C LEU A 392 -22.66 2.17 8.69
N PHE A 393 -21.60 1.38 8.61
CA PHE A 393 -20.40 1.77 7.85
C PHE A 393 -20.65 1.81 6.33
N ASN A 394 -21.42 0.87 5.79
CA ASN A 394 -21.85 0.90 4.39
C ASN A 394 -22.70 2.14 4.08
N MET A 395 -23.60 2.55 4.99
CA MET A 395 -24.37 3.79 4.86
C MET A 395 -23.46 5.02 4.76
N ILE A 396 -22.45 5.11 5.62
CA ILE A 396 -21.49 6.23 5.59
C ILE A 396 -20.67 6.21 4.30
N GLY A 397 -20.22 5.04 3.86
CA GLY A 397 -19.44 4.90 2.63
C GLY A 397 -20.15 5.45 1.40
N ILE A 398 -21.42 5.10 1.21
CA ILE A 398 -22.23 5.63 0.09
C ILE A 398 -22.60 7.09 0.28
N TRP A 399 -22.95 7.51 1.50
CA TRP A 399 -23.33 8.90 1.82
C TRP A 399 -22.20 9.89 1.52
N THR A 400 -20.96 9.51 1.82
CA THR A 400 -19.78 10.38 1.69
C THR A 400 -18.98 10.14 0.41
N HIS A 401 -19.53 9.38 -0.54
CA HIS A 401 -18.91 9.10 -1.85
C HIS A 401 -17.48 8.53 -1.73
N GLN A 402 -17.29 7.53 -0.90
CA GLN A 402 -16.00 6.85 -0.80
C GLN A 402 -15.63 6.13 -2.11
N GLY A 403 -14.34 6.00 -2.40
CA GLY A 403 -13.92 5.30 -3.62
C GLY A 403 -13.90 3.79 -3.45
N ILE A 404 -13.42 3.31 -2.31
CA ILE A 404 -13.33 1.89 -1.96
C ILE A 404 -14.00 1.67 -0.60
N GLN A 405 -14.93 0.72 -0.54
CA GLN A 405 -15.55 0.25 0.68
C GLN A 405 -15.03 -1.16 0.98
N LEU A 406 -14.14 -1.29 1.96
CA LEU A 406 -13.79 -2.60 2.51
C LEU A 406 -15.01 -3.12 3.31
N LEU A 407 -15.45 -4.33 2.99
CA LEU A 407 -16.64 -4.90 3.60
C LEU A 407 -16.29 -5.63 4.90
N GLY A 408 -16.99 -5.28 5.98
CA GLY A 408 -16.95 -6.01 7.23
C GLY A 408 -17.68 -7.34 7.11
N MET A 409 -17.28 -8.29 7.93
CA MET A 409 -17.89 -9.62 8.01
C MET A 409 -18.53 -9.79 9.40
N PRO A 410 -19.82 -10.11 9.51
CA PRO A 410 -20.47 -10.23 10.82
C PRO A 410 -19.88 -11.34 11.69
N THR A 411 -19.12 -12.27 11.07
CA THR A 411 -18.45 -13.40 11.72
C THR A 411 -16.95 -13.15 12.00
N GLU A 412 -16.43 -11.97 11.70
CA GLU A 412 -14.99 -11.66 11.76
C GLU A 412 -14.35 -11.94 13.13
N ALA A 413 -15.09 -11.70 14.22
CA ALA A 413 -14.60 -11.98 15.56
C ALA A 413 -14.76 -13.45 16.01
N ILE A 414 -15.25 -14.34 15.15
CA ILE A 414 -15.52 -15.74 15.48
C ILE A 414 -14.52 -16.67 14.77
N HIS A 415 -14.37 -16.49 13.46
CA HIS A 415 -13.53 -17.34 12.61
C HIS A 415 -13.13 -16.60 11.32
N THR A 416 -12.18 -17.15 10.59
CA THR A 416 -11.89 -16.70 9.23
C THR A 416 -13.14 -16.80 8.36
N PRO A 417 -13.57 -15.72 7.67
CA PRO A 417 -14.82 -15.71 6.94
C PRO A 417 -14.91 -16.79 5.85
N PHE A 418 -16.03 -17.49 5.81
CA PHE A 418 -16.39 -18.41 4.74
C PHE A 418 -16.96 -17.66 3.52
N MET A 419 -17.17 -18.39 2.42
CA MET A 419 -17.80 -17.83 1.22
C MET A 419 -19.21 -17.29 1.49
N SER A 420 -19.98 -17.98 2.35
CA SER A 420 -21.31 -17.52 2.79
C SER A 420 -21.29 -16.19 3.55
N ASP A 421 -20.28 -15.98 4.39
CA ASP A 421 -20.14 -14.73 5.16
C ASP A 421 -19.84 -13.56 4.23
N ARG A 422 -18.96 -13.77 3.25
CA ARG A 422 -18.66 -12.77 2.22
C ARG A 422 -19.87 -12.44 1.37
N TYR A 423 -20.66 -13.48 0.99
CA TYR A 423 -21.90 -13.27 0.25
C TYR A 423 -22.86 -12.36 1.04
N LEU A 424 -23.10 -12.65 2.33
CA LEU A 424 -23.99 -11.85 3.18
C LEU A 424 -23.50 -10.40 3.31
N SER A 425 -22.19 -10.18 3.42
CA SER A 425 -21.62 -8.83 3.48
C SER A 425 -21.77 -8.07 2.17
N ILE A 426 -21.57 -8.74 1.03
CA ILE A 426 -21.80 -8.15 -0.30
C ILE A 426 -23.29 -7.79 -0.49
N GLU A 427 -24.21 -8.66 -0.11
CA GLU A 427 -25.65 -8.41 -0.20
C GLU A 427 -26.09 -7.24 0.71
N ASN A 428 -25.53 -7.15 1.93
CA ASN A 428 -25.74 -6.01 2.83
C ASN A 428 -25.33 -4.69 2.15
N ALA A 429 -24.10 -4.62 1.63
CA ALA A 429 -23.60 -3.43 0.97
C ALA A 429 -24.41 -3.06 -0.28
N LYS A 430 -24.70 -4.02 -1.15
CA LYS A 430 -25.52 -3.81 -2.37
C LYS A 430 -26.92 -3.28 -2.04
N TYR A 431 -27.57 -3.86 -1.02
CA TYR A 431 -28.86 -3.41 -0.58
C TYR A 431 -28.83 -1.94 -0.13
N ILE A 432 -27.84 -1.57 0.70
CA ILE A 432 -27.69 -0.21 1.22
C ILE A 432 -27.32 0.76 0.08
N PHE A 433 -26.33 0.44 -0.73
CA PHE A 433 -25.86 1.31 -1.81
C PHE A 433 -26.94 1.58 -2.85
N ASN A 434 -27.79 0.59 -3.15
CA ASN A 434 -28.92 0.78 -4.05
C ASN A 434 -30.00 1.68 -3.43
N ASN A 435 -30.37 1.45 -2.16
CA ASN A 435 -31.44 2.21 -1.51
C ASN A 435 -31.02 3.63 -1.13
N MET A 436 -29.73 3.88 -0.91
CA MET A 436 -29.21 5.15 -0.44
C MET A 436 -28.33 5.88 -1.48
N LYS A 437 -28.46 5.52 -2.74
CA LYS A 437 -27.55 5.98 -3.82
C LYS A 437 -27.36 7.50 -3.86
N SER A 438 -28.39 8.27 -3.63
CA SER A 438 -28.35 9.75 -3.72
C SER A 438 -28.47 10.44 -2.37
N ILE A 439 -28.30 9.73 -1.24
CA ILE A 439 -28.47 10.32 0.09
C ILE A 439 -27.53 11.50 0.33
N GLY A 440 -26.31 11.41 -0.19
CA GLY A 440 -25.32 12.46 -0.04
C GLY A 440 -25.74 13.79 -0.69
N GLU A 441 -26.50 13.75 -1.76
CA GLU A 441 -27.01 14.93 -2.45
C GLU A 441 -28.28 15.49 -1.79
N GLU A 442 -29.09 14.64 -1.16
CA GLU A 442 -30.39 15.01 -0.59
C GLU A 442 -30.29 15.51 0.85
N MET A 443 -29.14 15.30 1.55
CA MET A 443 -28.99 15.65 2.95
C MET A 443 -27.92 16.72 3.15
N GLU A 444 -28.20 17.66 4.06
CA GLU A 444 -27.25 18.70 4.48
C GLU A 444 -26.96 18.61 5.99
N PHE A 445 -25.75 19.00 6.38
CA PHE A 445 -25.36 19.08 7.79
C PHE A 445 -25.85 20.40 8.42
N VAL A 446 -26.50 20.29 9.57
CA VAL A 446 -27.03 21.44 10.31
C VAL A 446 -25.89 22.37 10.73
N GLU A 447 -26.07 23.68 10.54
CA GLU A 447 -25.12 24.67 11.03
C GLU A 447 -25.06 24.65 12.56
N GLY A 448 -23.82 24.61 13.12
CA GLY A 448 -23.60 24.43 14.56
C GLY A 448 -23.97 23.04 15.09
N GLY A 449 -24.35 22.09 14.20
CA GLY A 449 -24.66 20.71 14.58
C GLY A 449 -23.40 19.88 14.87
N ILE A 450 -23.64 18.64 15.35
CA ILE A 450 -22.58 17.71 15.80
C ILE A 450 -21.52 17.49 14.72
N CYS A 451 -21.92 17.17 13.50
CA CYS A 451 -20.96 16.85 12.43
C CYS A 451 -20.07 18.04 12.07
N ARG A 452 -20.63 19.26 11.92
CA ARG A 452 -19.85 20.46 11.61
C ARG A 452 -18.91 20.86 12.75
N ASN A 453 -19.36 20.75 13.99
CA ASN A 453 -18.54 21.06 15.16
C ASN A 453 -17.39 20.05 15.29
N ARG A 454 -17.69 18.74 15.10
CA ARG A 454 -16.66 17.69 15.13
C ARG A 454 -15.61 17.89 14.05
N ALA A 455 -15.99 18.17 12.82
CA ALA A 455 -15.03 18.42 11.73
C ALA A 455 -14.10 19.61 12.01
N LYS A 456 -14.63 20.69 12.57
CA LYS A 456 -13.82 21.87 12.99
C LYS A 456 -12.86 21.54 14.13
N GLU A 457 -13.31 20.78 15.11
CA GLU A 457 -12.50 20.32 16.24
C GLU A 457 -11.34 19.44 15.75
N VAL A 458 -11.64 18.39 14.97
CA VAL A 458 -10.63 17.48 14.45
C VAL A 458 -9.61 18.20 13.56
N LEU A 459 -10.05 19.09 12.67
CA LEU A 459 -9.13 19.90 11.86
C LEU A 459 -8.23 20.80 12.72
N GLY A 460 -8.78 21.44 13.76
CA GLY A 460 -8.01 22.25 14.69
C GLY A 460 -6.94 21.45 15.42
N ASN A 461 -7.29 20.29 15.95
CA ASN A 461 -6.37 19.39 16.64
C ASN A 461 -5.32 18.80 15.67
N THR A 462 -5.71 18.53 14.42
CA THR A 462 -4.77 18.08 13.36
C THR A 462 -3.70 19.13 13.09
N ILE A 463 -4.07 20.41 13.00
CA ILE A 463 -3.11 21.51 12.79
C ILE A 463 -2.13 21.58 13.95
N GLN A 464 -2.61 21.56 15.20
CA GLN A 464 -1.76 21.57 16.38
C GLN A 464 -0.75 20.42 16.37
N LEU A 465 -1.23 19.20 16.07
CA LEU A 465 -0.36 18.03 15.96
C LEU A 465 0.70 18.18 14.86
N LEU A 466 0.31 18.65 13.68
CA LEU A 466 1.26 18.87 12.58
C LEU A 466 2.29 19.96 12.90
N GLU A 467 1.91 21.02 13.65
CA GLU A 467 2.85 22.03 14.15
C GLU A 467 3.87 21.44 15.15
N GLU A 468 3.44 20.50 16.01
CA GLU A 468 4.32 19.78 16.93
C GLU A 468 5.28 18.87 16.15
N ILE A 469 4.79 18.08 15.20
CA ILE A 469 5.61 17.19 14.37
C ILE A 469 6.61 18.01 13.53
N THR A 470 6.22 19.17 13.01
CA THR A 470 7.14 20.06 12.26
C THR A 470 8.32 20.53 13.11
N LYS A 471 8.12 20.76 14.41
CA LYS A 471 9.20 21.18 15.33
C LYS A 471 10.13 20.06 15.73
N GLU A 472 9.61 18.86 15.92
CA GLU A 472 10.33 17.72 16.51
C GLU A 472 10.81 16.69 15.47
N GLY A 473 10.21 16.68 14.30
CA GLY A 473 10.41 15.70 13.25
C GLY A 473 9.54 14.43 13.42
N LEU A 474 9.17 13.80 12.29
CA LEU A 474 8.32 12.61 12.27
C LEU A 474 8.92 11.44 13.06
N PHE A 475 10.22 11.22 12.98
CA PHE A 475 10.88 10.12 13.71
C PHE A 475 10.70 10.27 15.23
N THR A 476 10.84 11.49 15.76
CA THR A 476 10.62 11.77 17.19
C THR A 476 9.15 11.57 17.59
N ALA A 477 8.23 11.99 16.73
CA ALA A 477 6.80 11.78 16.94
C ALA A 477 6.44 10.28 17.07
N LEU A 478 7.03 9.44 16.23
CA LEU A 478 6.87 7.98 16.28
C LEU A 478 7.50 7.37 17.55
N GLU A 479 8.64 7.88 18.00
CA GLU A 479 9.26 7.46 19.26
C GLU A 479 8.39 7.80 20.48
N LYS A 480 7.67 8.91 20.43
CA LYS A 480 6.73 9.33 21.48
C LYS A 480 5.40 8.57 21.48
N GLY A 481 5.05 7.92 20.38
CA GLY A 481 3.81 7.15 20.23
C GLY A 481 2.60 8.00 19.86
N ILE A 482 2.79 9.09 19.11
CA ILE A 482 1.72 10.02 18.73
C ILE A 482 0.64 9.32 17.90
N PHE A 483 1.00 8.34 17.07
CA PHE A 483 0.06 7.58 16.25
C PHE A 483 -0.29 6.24 16.91
N GLY A 484 -1.58 6.01 17.14
CA GLY A 484 -2.11 4.76 17.68
C GLY A 484 -1.65 4.41 19.10
N ASP A 485 -1.09 5.34 19.87
CA ASP A 485 -0.47 5.12 21.19
C ASP A 485 0.64 4.07 21.19
N VAL A 486 1.30 3.87 20.03
CA VAL A 486 2.36 2.88 19.85
C VAL A 486 3.71 3.54 19.68
N LYS A 487 4.58 3.37 20.68
CA LYS A 487 5.96 3.90 20.68
C LYS A 487 6.90 2.98 19.91
N ARG A 488 7.73 3.57 19.02
CA ARG A 488 8.72 2.84 18.24
C ARG A 488 10.05 3.57 18.24
N PRO A 489 11.15 2.94 18.71
CA PRO A 489 12.46 3.58 18.72
C PRO A 489 13.04 3.72 17.31
N LYS A 490 13.67 4.86 17.01
CA LYS A 490 14.30 5.12 15.71
C LYS A 490 15.35 4.06 15.33
N ASN A 491 16.14 3.64 16.30
CA ASN A 491 17.20 2.66 16.11
C ASN A 491 16.80 1.25 16.57
N GLY A 492 15.50 0.95 16.61
CA GLY A 492 14.94 -0.35 16.95
C GLY A 492 14.07 -0.91 15.83
N GLY A 493 13.36 -2.00 16.13
CA GLY A 493 12.50 -2.67 15.15
C GLY A 493 13.27 -3.56 14.17
N LYS A 494 12.51 -4.23 13.29
CA LYS A 494 13.03 -5.22 12.35
C LYS A 494 13.57 -4.55 11.08
N GLY A 495 14.68 -5.07 10.55
CA GLY A 495 15.22 -4.67 9.25
C GLY A 495 16.19 -3.49 9.24
N LEU A 496 16.51 -2.90 10.40
CA LEU A 496 17.48 -1.80 10.48
C LEU A 496 18.84 -2.15 9.87
N GLN A 497 19.32 -3.36 10.07
CA GLN A 497 20.61 -3.85 9.54
C GLN A 497 20.64 -3.93 7.99
N GLY A 498 19.49 -3.77 7.35
CA GLY A 498 19.38 -3.68 5.89
C GLY A 498 19.45 -2.26 5.33
N VAL A 499 19.62 -1.24 6.17
CA VAL A 499 19.73 0.17 5.76
C VAL A 499 21.20 0.52 5.52
N THR A 500 21.50 1.16 4.39
CA THR A 500 22.87 1.53 3.99
C THR A 500 22.89 2.94 3.39
N MET A 501 23.84 3.78 3.78
CA MET A 501 24.06 5.08 3.15
C MET A 501 24.63 4.87 1.75
N LYS A 502 24.11 5.58 0.76
CA LYS A 502 24.58 5.51 -0.63
C LYS A 502 26.01 6.03 -0.77
N GLY A 503 26.83 5.30 -1.53
CA GLY A 503 28.19 5.66 -1.89
C GLY A 503 28.28 6.56 -3.15
N GLU A 504 29.52 6.87 -3.56
CA GLU A 504 29.76 7.78 -4.69
C GLU A 504 29.36 7.19 -6.04
N ASN A 505 29.46 5.86 -6.21
CA ASN A 505 29.12 5.17 -7.46
C ASN A 505 27.68 4.65 -7.48
N TYR A 506 26.87 4.97 -6.45
CA TYR A 506 25.49 4.51 -6.38
C TYR A 506 24.69 4.95 -7.60
N TYR A 507 24.10 3.98 -8.30
CA TYR A 507 23.34 4.23 -9.52
C TYR A 507 21.97 3.56 -9.48
N ASN A 508 20.90 4.35 -9.55
CA ASN A 508 19.52 3.89 -9.67
C ASN A 508 18.76 4.80 -10.64
N PRO A 509 18.72 4.48 -11.92
CA PRO A 509 18.05 5.31 -12.93
C PRO A 509 16.52 5.19 -12.89
N PHE A 510 15.97 4.15 -12.26
CA PHE A 510 14.54 3.88 -12.26
C PHE A 510 13.74 4.96 -11.55
N VAL A 511 14.29 5.61 -10.51
CA VAL A 511 13.65 6.70 -9.79
C VAL A 511 13.24 7.82 -10.77
N GLU A 512 14.17 8.31 -11.55
CA GLU A 512 13.94 9.40 -12.50
C GLU A 512 13.09 8.93 -13.71
N LEU A 513 13.36 7.75 -14.22
CA LEU A 513 12.66 7.20 -15.38
C LEU A 513 11.17 6.95 -15.11
N MET A 514 10.83 6.46 -13.92
CA MET A 514 9.43 6.19 -13.55
C MET A 514 8.68 7.44 -13.10
N LYS A 515 9.34 8.43 -12.51
CA LYS A 515 8.73 9.73 -12.15
C LYS A 515 8.54 10.66 -13.35
N GLY A 516 9.48 10.66 -14.30
CA GLY A 516 9.53 11.61 -15.41
C GLY A 516 8.76 11.22 -16.68
N LYS A 517 8.40 9.95 -16.85
CA LYS A 517 7.71 9.43 -18.05
C LYS A 517 6.33 8.88 -17.71
N ARG A 518 5.35 9.78 -17.57
CA ARG A 518 3.92 9.44 -17.46
C ARG A 518 3.22 9.51 -18.81
#